data_8f528e0a20cb26de22a4863d2d0652e3
#
_entry.id   8f528e0a20cb26de22a4863d2d0652e3
#
_cell.length_a   1.000
_cell.length_b   1.000
_cell.length_c   1.000
_cell.angle_alpha   90.00
_cell.angle_beta   90.00
_cell.angle_gamma   90.00
#
_symmetry.space_group_name_H-M   'P 1'
#
loop_
_entity.id
_entity.type
_entity.pdbx_description
1 polymer ?
#
loop_
_entity_poly.entity_id
_entity_poly.type
_entity_poly.pdbx_seq_one_letter_code
_entity_poly.pdbx_strand_id
1 'polypeptide(L)'
;PYKVFLMRSMRYKAHVLSEREERIMALQRESAQTPRNAFSDLTNIDFDFGRIGGKPLTQSTFSSFLMSEDRALRKKAYKQFYSRYDRNRHTLFRLYEGQVKQDIFRHTVRSFPSSRQMSLFADDVPTDVYDRLIESVHEGLPILHRYYELRKKVLGVRNLAHWDVYVPLVGGVKAHPPYEEAVKIIGEALKPLGDEYVDTLTRGLTIERWVD
;
A
#
# COMPACT_ATOMS: atom_id res chain seq x y z
N PRO A 1 -29.63 1.48 19.07
CA PRO A 1 -28.88 1.53 17.79
C PRO A 1 -27.73 2.55 17.82
N TYR A 2 -27.90 3.73 18.51
CA TYR A 2 -26.92 4.83 18.48
C TYR A 2 -25.83 4.78 19.57
N LYS A 3 -25.85 3.82 20.49
CA LYS A 3 -24.93 3.78 21.64
C LYS A 3 -23.45 3.80 21.22
N VAL A 4 -23.08 2.94 20.25
CA VAL A 4 -21.68 2.85 19.77
C VAL A 4 -21.24 4.15 19.10
N PHE A 5 -22.10 4.75 18.28
CA PHE A 5 -21.85 6.03 17.65
C PHE A 5 -21.61 7.15 18.67
N LEU A 6 -22.49 7.27 19.67
CA LEU A 6 -22.36 8.27 20.72
C LEU A 6 -21.09 8.07 21.55
N MET A 7 -20.79 6.82 21.94
CA MET A 7 -19.56 6.51 22.68
C MET A 7 -18.31 6.91 21.88
N ARG A 8 -18.26 6.57 20.59
CA ARG A 8 -17.16 6.97 19.72
C ARG A 8 -17.04 8.48 19.60
N SER A 9 -18.13 9.19 19.39
CA SER A 9 -18.15 10.65 19.28
C SER A 9 -17.71 11.33 20.60
N MET A 10 -18.16 10.82 21.74
CA MET A 10 -17.78 11.38 23.05
C MET A 10 -16.30 11.21 23.38
N ARG A 11 -15.62 10.18 22.85
CA ARG A 11 -14.18 10.00 23.04
C ARG A 11 -13.36 11.19 22.49
N TYR A 12 -13.83 11.80 21.41
CA TYR A 12 -13.16 12.97 20.82
C TYR A 12 -13.26 14.24 21.65
N LYS A 13 -14.15 14.31 22.67
CA LYS A 13 -14.39 15.53 23.45
C LYS A 13 -13.11 16.11 24.05
N ALA A 14 -12.17 15.29 24.51
CA ALA A 14 -10.89 15.70 25.06
C ALA A 14 -9.91 16.27 24.00
N HIS A 15 -10.18 16.04 22.71
CA HIS A 15 -9.34 16.39 21.59
C HIS A 15 -10.00 17.42 20.65
N VAL A 16 -11.16 17.93 21.02
CA VAL A 16 -11.85 19.03 20.33
C VAL A 16 -11.30 20.35 20.85
N LEU A 17 -10.95 21.21 19.93
CA LEU A 17 -10.43 22.55 20.20
C LEU A 17 -11.57 23.56 20.34
N SER A 18 -11.24 24.81 20.72
CA SER A 18 -12.20 25.92 20.67
C SER A 18 -12.63 26.15 19.19
N GLU A 19 -13.80 26.76 19.00
CA GLU A 19 -14.33 27.10 17.67
C GLU A 19 -13.33 27.89 16.83
N ARG A 20 -12.64 28.85 17.44
CA ARG A 20 -11.61 29.67 16.78
C ARG A 20 -10.42 28.83 16.33
N GLU A 21 -9.93 27.93 17.16
CA GLU A 21 -8.81 27.04 16.85
C GLU A 21 -9.20 26.00 15.78
N GLU A 22 -10.40 25.39 15.86
CA GLU A 22 -10.91 24.48 14.83
C GLU A 22 -11.02 25.19 13.47
N ARG A 23 -11.45 26.44 13.47
CA ARG A 23 -11.49 27.26 12.24
C ARG A 23 -10.09 27.47 11.65
N ILE A 24 -9.09 27.79 12.48
CA ILE A 24 -7.69 27.94 12.04
C ILE A 24 -7.17 26.61 11.47
N MET A 25 -7.42 25.49 12.15
CA MET A 25 -7.03 24.17 11.70
C MET A 25 -7.70 23.79 10.37
N ALA A 26 -8.97 24.18 10.20
CA ALA A 26 -9.69 23.94 8.95
C ALA A 26 -9.10 24.74 7.78
N LEU A 27 -8.76 26.02 8.01
CA LEU A 27 -8.12 26.87 6.98
C LEU A 27 -6.72 26.38 6.59
N GLN A 28 -5.98 25.79 7.54
CA GLN A 28 -4.63 25.27 7.31
C GLN A 28 -4.63 23.90 6.59
N ARG A 29 -5.79 23.21 6.54
CA ARG A 29 -5.87 21.82 6.04
C ARG A 29 -5.32 21.65 4.61
N GLU A 30 -5.65 22.55 3.71
CA GLU A 30 -5.24 22.47 2.32
C GLU A 30 -3.72 22.60 2.17
N SER A 31 -3.13 23.63 2.80
CA SER A 31 -1.67 23.83 2.78
C SER A 31 -0.90 22.68 3.47
N ALA A 32 -1.51 22.07 4.49
CA ALA A 32 -0.92 20.91 5.19
C ALA A 32 -0.83 19.65 4.30
N GLN A 33 -1.59 19.57 3.21
CA GLN A 33 -1.52 18.43 2.27
C GLN A 33 -0.42 18.59 1.23
N THR A 34 0.21 19.76 1.11
CA THR A 34 1.25 20.03 0.09
C THR A 34 2.34 18.97 0.04
N PRO A 35 2.94 18.48 1.15
CA PRO A 35 3.98 17.45 1.07
C PRO A 35 3.49 16.16 0.41
N ARG A 36 2.27 15.73 0.72
CA ARG A 36 1.65 14.53 0.15
C ARG A 36 1.33 14.71 -1.33
N ASN A 37 0.73 15.83 -1.69
CA ASN A 37 0.37 16.13 -3.08
C ASN A 37 1.61 16.24 -3.95
N ALA A 38 2.62 17.01 -3.51
CA ALA A 38 3.89 17.13 -4.22
C ALA A 38 4.65 15.79 -4.34
N PHE A 39 4.58 14.91 -3.34
CA PHE A 39 5.10 13.54 -3.46
C PHE A 39 4.35 12.75 -4.54
N SER A 40 3.02 12.85 -4.57
CA SER A 40 2.21 12.17 -5.57
C SER A 40 2.51 12.65 -6.99
N ASP A 41 2.59 13.96 -7.19
CA ASP A 41 2.90 14.56 -8.49
C ASP A 41 4.31 14.18 -8.94
N LEU A 42 5.30 14.33 -8.07
CA LEU A 42 6.68 13.96 -8.36
C LEU A 42 6.82 12.50 -8.78
N THR A 43 6.15 11.58 -8.07
CA THR A 43 6.35 10.14 -8.31
C THR A 43 5.46 9.56 -9.40
N ASN A 44 4.27 10.13 -9.64
CA ASN A 44 3.32 9.62 -10.63
C ASN A 44 3.32 10.39 -11.95
N ILE A 45 3.75 11.68 -11.94
CA ILE A 45 3.70 12.55 -13.11
C ILE A 45 5.11 12.90 -13.59
N ASP A 46 5.97 13.45 -12.71
CA ASP A 46 7.27 14.00 -13.09
C ASP A 46 8.33 12.93 -13.29
N PHE A 47 8.24 11.79 -12.60
CA PHE A 47 9.21 10.72 -12.77
C PHE A 47 9.04 10.00 -14.09
N ASP A 48 9.95 10.26 -15.03
CA ASP A 48 10.14 9.41 -16.21
C ASP A 48 11.09 8.26 -15.85
N PHE A 49 10.55 7.08 -15.66
CA PHE A 49 11.34 5.87 -15.43
C PHE A 49 11.91 5.28 -16.74
N GLY A 50 11.54 5.81 -17.92
CA GLY A 50 12.01 5.37 -19.22
C GLY A 50 11.37 4.06 -19.68
N ARG A 51 12.06 3.34 -20.56
CA ARG A 51 11.55 2.11 -21.20
C ARG A 51 12.55 0.96 -21.04
N ILE A 52 12.02 -0.27 -21.05
CA ILE A 52 12.81 -1.50 -21.03
C ILE A 52 12.25 -2.44 -22.12
N GLY A 53 13.08 -2.83 -23.08
CA GLY A 53 12.64 -3.67 -24.19
C GLY A 53 11.47 -3.08 -24.98
N GLY A 54 11.44 -1.76 -25.17
CA GLY A 54 10.35 -1.07 -25.85
C GLY A 54 9.09 -0.83 -25.00
N LYS A 55 8.95 -1.44 -23.82
CA LYS A 55 7.80 -1.27 -22.92
C LYS A 55 8.07 -0.14 -21.91
N PRO A 56 7.08 0.71 -21.58
CA PRO A 56 7.24 1.76 -20.57
C PRO A 56 7.46 1.14 -19.18
N LEU A 57 8.41 1.71 -18.43
CA LEU A 57 8.61 1.42 -17.02
C LEU A 57 7.85 2.49 -16.21
N THR A 58 6.89 2.07 -15.43
CA THR A 58 6.06 2.92 -14.57
C THR A 58 5.88 2.26 -13.21
N GLN A 59 5.26 2.92 -12.26
CA GLN A 59 4.93 2.30 -10.98
C GLN A 59 4.02 1.07 -11.15
N SER A 60 3.04 1.13 -12.06
CA SER A 60 2.12 0.02 -12.32
C SER A 60 2.77 -1.15 -13.08
N THR A 61 3.71 -0.87 -14.00
CA THR A 61 4.37 -1.94 -14.78
C THR A 61 5.61 -2.52 -14.10
N PHE A 62 6.13 -1.88 -13.06
CA PHE A 62 7.36 -2.29 -12.38
C PHE A 62 7.31 -3.73 -11.87
N SER A 63 6.23 -4.12 -11.20
CA SER A 63 6.06 -5.48 -10.69
C SER A 63 6.08 -6.53 -11.81
N SER A 64 5.48 -6.23 -12.97
CA SER A 64 5.48 -7.14 -14.13
C SER A 64 6.90 -7.40 -14.66
N PHE A 65 7.76 -6.37 -14.65
CA PHE A 65 9.18 -6.57 -14.99
C PHE A 65 9.91 -7.44 -13.96
N LEU A 66 9.58 -7.32 -12.67
CA LEU A 66 10.20 -8.14 -11.62
C LEU A 66 9.72 -9.59 -11.60
N MET A 67 8.59 -9.88 -12.25
CA MET A 67 8.08 -11.26 -12.47
C MET A 67 8.75 -11.97 -13.65
N SER A 68 9.53 -11.27 -14.47
CA SER A 68 10.21 -11.88 -15.62
C SER A 68 11.16 -13.00 -15.19
N GLU A 69 11.25 -14.07 -15.97
CA GLU A 69 12.24 -15.15 -15.78
C GLU A 69 13.67 -14.66 -16.05
N ASP A 70 13.85 -13.64 -16.90
CA ASP A 70 15.15 -13.02 -17.18
C ASP A 70 15.63 -12.18 -16.01
N ARG A 71 16.63 -12.67 -15.28
CA ARG A 71 17.24 -11.98 -14.14
C ARG A 71 17.92 -10.66 -14.51
N ALA A 72 18.51 -10.59 -15.73
CA ALA A 72 19.19 -9.36 -16.17
C ALA A 72 18.18 -8.25 -16.40
N LEU A 73 17.02 -8.59 -16.97
CA LEU A 73 15.89 -7.69 -17.16
C LEU A 73 15.32 -7.21 -15.81
N ARG A 74 15.08 -8.11 -14.84
CA ARG A 74 14.63 -7.75 -13.48
C ARG A 74 15.58 -6.77 -12.83
N LYS A 75 16.88 -7.07 -12.84
CA LYS A 75 17.93 -6.20 -12.27
C LYS A 75 17.97 -4.84 -12.95
N LYS A 76 17.84 -4.79 -14.28
CA LYS A 76 17.79 -3.54 -15.04
C LYS A 76 16.58 -2.71 -14.64
N ALA A 77 15.40 -3.31 -14.61
CA ALA A 77 14.17 -2.65 -14.21
C ALA A 77 14.27 -2.06 -12.79
N TYR A 78 14.74 -2.86 -11.83
CA TYR A 78 14.93 -2.45 -10.45
C TYR A 78 15.87 -1.24 -10.33
N LYS A 79 17.06 -1.33 -10.92
CA LYS A 79 18.02 -0.25 -10.86
C LYS A 79 17.55 1.02 -11.55
N GLN A 80 16.91 0.90 -12.72
CA GLN A 80 16.40 2.03 -13.47
C GLN A 80 15.27 2.72 -12.72
N PHE A 81 14.36 1.97 -12.12
CA PHE A 81 13.25 2.47 -11.30
C PHE A 81 13.77 3.23 -10.08
N TYR A 82 14.56 2.58 -9.23
CA TYR A 82 15.05 3.21 -8.00
C TYR A 82 16.06 4.33 -8.23
N SER A 83 16.71 4.38 -9.39
CA SER A 83 17.61 5.51 -9.72
C SER A 83 16.89 6.85 -9.75
N ARG A 84 15.58 6.88 -10.05
CA ARG A 84 14.78 8.11 -10.02
C ARG A 84 14.56 8.60 -8.60
N TYR A 85 14.25 7.69 -7.69
CA TYR A 85 14.12 8.00 -6.27
C TYR A 85 15.47 8.48 -5.68
N ASP A 86 16.54 7.78 -5.98
CA ASP A 86 17.88 8.16 -5.47
C ASP A 86 18.33 9.55 -5.95
N ARG A 87 18.10 9.88 -7.20
CA ARG A 87 18.41 11.23 -7.75
C ARG A 87 17.60 12.34 -7.09
N ASN A 88 16.41 12.04 -6.60
CA ASN A 88 15.51 13.00 -5.95
C ASN A 88 15.43 12.81 -4.42
N ARG A 89 16.37 12.07 -3.83
CA ARG A 89 16.35 11.70 -2.40
C ARG A 89 16.23 12.89 -1.46
N HIS A 90 16.85 14.04 -1.79
CA HIS A 90 16.76 15.22 -0.94
C HIS A 90 15.37 15.86 -0.95
N THR A 91 14.74 15.94 -2.13
CA THR A 91 13.35 16.41 -2.26
C THR A 91 12.41 15.48 -1.53
N LEU A 92 12.52 14.16 -1.77
CA LEU A 92 11.73 13.13 -1.09
C LEU A 92 11.89 13.19 0.43
N PHE A 93 13.12 13.40 0.91
CA PHE A 93 13.37 13.57 2.34
C PHE A 93 12.64 14.80 2.91
N ARG A 94 12.66 15.94 2.22
CA ARG A 94 11.97 17.15 2.67
C ARG A 94 10.45 16.99 2.68
N LEU A 95 9.89 16.30 1.70
CA LEU A 95 8.47 15.99 1.67
C LEU A 95 8.07 15.07 2.84
N TYR A 96 8.87 14.03 3.10
CA TYR A 96 8.68 13.14 4.25
C TYR A 96 8.82 13.88 5.58
N GLU A 97 9.86 14.70 5.74
CA GLU A 97 10.06 15.54 6.92
C GLU A 97 8.87 16.47 7.16
N GLY A 98 8.36 17.09 6.08
CA GLY A 98 7.17 17.94 6.13
C GLY A 98 5.95 17.18 6.65
N GLN A 99 5.71 15.96 6.16
CA GLN A 99 4.62 15.11 6.64
C GLN A 99 4.78 14.75 8.12
N VAL A 100 5.98 14.34 8.55
CA VAL A 100 6.25 14.02 9.97
C VAL A 100 6.00 15.23 10.86
N LYS A 101 6.43 16.44 10.46
CA LYS A 101 6.19 17.67 11.19
C LYS A 101 4.69 18.01 11.28
N GLN A 102 3.91 17.74 10.24
CA GLN A 102 2.45 17.90 10.28
C GLN A 102 1.80 16.93 11.26
N ASP A 103 2.26 15.70 11.33
CA ASP A 103 1.72 14.71 12.26
C ASP A 103 2.07 15.07 13.72
N ILE A 104 3.30 15.56 13.95
CA ILE A 104 3.70 16.11 15.26
C ILE A 104 2.82 17.30 15.65
N PHE A 105 2.65 18.27 14.75
CA PHE A 105 1.80 19.42 14.98
C PHE A 105 0.37 19.00 15.35
N ARG A 106 -0.25 18.12 14.58
CA ARG A 106 -1.63 17.66 14.79
C ARG A 106 -1.83 16.99 16.14
N HIS A 107 -0.95 16.04 16.51
CA HIS A 107 -1.11 15.36 17.79
C HIS A 107 -0.88 16.30 18.97
N THR A 108 0.08 17.23 18.85
CA THR A 108 0.38 18.21 19.90
C THR A 108 -0.80 19.15 20.12
N VAL A 109 -1.31 19.76 19.05
CA VAL A 109 -2.44 20.71 19.13
C VAL A 109 -3.70 20.04 19.68
N ARG A 110 -3.95 18.78 19.34
CA ARG A 110 -5.12 18.02 19.81
C ARG A 110 -4.89 17.26 21.13
N SER A 111 -3.81 17.56 21.84
CA SER A 111 -3.48 16.97 23.14
C SER A 111 -3.42 15.43 23.12
N PHE A 112 -2.93 14.84 22.03
CA PHE A 112 -2.57 13.43 22.03
C PHE A 112 -1.11 13.26 22.50
N PRO A 113 -0.79 12.21 23.27
CA PRO A 113 0.58 11.94 23.71
C PRO A 113 1.58 11.69 22.58
N SER A 114 1.11 11.19 21.43
CA SER A 114 1.94 10.90 20.27
C SER A 114 1.13 10.83 18.97
N SER A 115 1.79 10.98 17.83
CA SER A 115 1.19 10.76 16.49
C SER A 115 0.65 9.34 16.35
N ARG A 116 1.35 8.33 16.90
CA ARG A 116 0.90 6.94 16.91
C ARG A 116 -0.44 6.78 17.63
N GLN A 117 -0.56 7.33 18.83
CA GLN A 117 -1.80 7.23 19.59
C GLN A 117 -2.95 7.97 18.91
N MET A 118 -2.69 9.14 18.32
CA MET A 118 -3.68 9.87 17.53
C MET A 118 -4.15 9.03 16.32
N SER A 119 -3.24 8.37 15.60
CA SER A 119 -3.59 7.55 14.44
C SER A 119 -4.43 6.32 14.79
N LEU A 120 -4.16 5.69 15.92
CA LEU A 120 -4.89 4.52 16.41
C LEU A 120 -6.23 4.87 17.08
N PHE A 121 -6.41 6.13 17.46
CA PHE A 121 -7.54 6.57 18.26
C PHE A 121 -8.88 6.41 17.51
N ALA A 122 -8.93 6.71 16.23
CA ALA A 122 -10.16 6.63 15.44
C ALA A 122 -10.78 5.22 15.46
N ASP A 123 -9.94 4.21 15.39
CA ASP A 123 -10.34 2.80 15.34
C ASP A 123 -10.41 2.13 16.73
N ASP A 124 -10.16 2.91 17.79
CA ASP A 124 -10.14 2.42 19.17
C ASP A 124 -9.11 1.32 19.41
N VAL A 125 -7.97 1.42 18.76
CA VAL A 125 -6.88 0.44 18.87
C VAL A 125 -5.89 0.89 19.95
N PRO A 126 -5.70 0.10 21.02
CA PRO A 126 -4.67 0.36 22.02
C PRO A 126 -3.26 0.31 21.42
N THR A 127 -2.34 1.11 21.95
CA THR A 127 -0.96 1.19 21.43
C THR A 127 -0.19 -0.11 21.58
N ASP A 128 -0.52 -0.94 22.59
CA ASP A 128 0.09 -2.24 22.81
C ASP A 128 -0.25 -3.26 21.70
N VAL A 129 -1.39 -3.13 21.04
CA VAL A 129 -1.72 -3.93 19.84
C VAL A 129 -0.71 -3.66 18.73
N TYR A 130 -0.33 -2.40 18.53
CA TYR A 130 0.69 -2.03 17.56
C TYR A 130 2.07 -2.61 17.92
N ASP A 131 2.46 -2.52 19.20
CA ASP A 131 3.72 -3.05 19.68
C ASP A 131 3.76 -4.59 19.55
N ARG A 132 2.69 -5.28 19.94
CA ARG A 132 2.56 -6.75 19.76
C ARG A 132 2.58 -7.19 18.31
N LEU A 133 2.03 -6.38 17.39
CA LEU A 133 2.14 -6.68 15.96
C LEU A 133 3.60 -6.70 15.51
N ILE A 134 4.41 -5.72 15.95
CA ILE A 134 5.84 -5.67 15.65
C ILE A 134 6.55 -6.88 16.24
N GLU A 135 6.28 -7.22 17.50
CA GLU A 135 6.84 -8.39 18.18
C GLU A 135 6.51 -9.68 17.43
N SER A 136 5.22 -9.90 17.08
CA SER A 136 4.79 -11.08 16.34
C SER A 136 5.45 -11.20 14.97
N VAL A 137 5.63 -10.06 14.26
CA VAL A 137 6.37 -10.04 13.00
C VAL A 137 7.83 -10.44 13.22
N HIS A 138 8.50 -9.90 14.27
CA HIS A 138 9.88 -10.24 14.58
C HIS A 138 10.03 -11.73 14.92
N GLU A 139 9.12 -12.31 15.69
CA GLU A 139 9.09 -13.75 15.98
C GLU A 139 8.92 -14.59 14.72
N GLY A 140 8.16 -14.09 13.74
CA GLY A 140 7.93 -14.74 12.44
C GLY A 140 9.10 -14.63 11.45
N LEU A 141 10.05 -13.69 11.63
CA LEU A 141 11.16 -13.46 10.69
C LEU A 141 11.99 -14.73 10.39
N PRO A 142 12.29 -15.63 11.31
CA PRO A 142 13.02 -16.86 10.98
C PRO A 142 12.31 -17.72 9.93
N ILE A 143 10.96 -17.75 9.94
CA ILE A 143 10.16 -18.48 8.94
C ILE A 143 10.31 -17.81 7.58
N LEU A 144 10.21 -16.48 7.52
CA LEU A 144 10.41 -15.69 6.32
C LEU A 144 11.82 -15.86 5.74
N HIS A 145 12.84 -15.89 6.59
CA HIS A 145 14.23 -16.12 6.19
C HIS A 145 14.40 -17.51 5.56
N ARG A 146 13.78 -18.55 6.14
CA ARG A 146 13.77 -19.91 5.56
C ARG A 146 13.12 -19.94 4.18
N TYR A 147 12.04 -19.21 3.99
CA TYR A 147 11.40 -19.07 2.69
C TYR A 147 12.33 -18.39 1.66
N TYR A 148 13.05 -17.35 2.05
CA TYR A 148 14.01 -16.70 1.15
C TYR A 148 15.23 -17.60 0.84
N GLU A 149 15.69 -18.41 1.76
CA GLU A 149 16.74 -19.40 1.48
C GLU A 149 16.24 -20.51 0.52
N LEU A 150 14.99 -20.96 0.67
CA LEU A 150 14.35 -21.85 -0.30
C LEU A 150 14.28 -21.20 -1.69
N ARG A 151 13.81 -19.95 -1.74
CA ARG A 151 13.71 -19.16 -2.97
C ARG A 151 15.07 -19.04 -3.68
N LYS A 152 16.11 -18.71 -2.92
CA LYS A 152 17.49 -18.63 -3.40
C LYS A 152 17.95 -19.95 -4.04
N LYS A 153 17.65 -21.08 -3.40
CA LYS A 153 17.98 -22.43 -3.91
C LYS A 153 17.24 -22.76 -5.20
N VAL A 154 15.93 -22.53 -5.22
CA VAL A 154 15.06 -22.81 -6.40
C VAL A 154 15.48 -21.97 -7.60
N LEU A 155 15.81 -20.68 -7.39
CA LEU A 155 16.26 -19.78 -8.44
C LEU A 155 17.73 -20.04 -8.86
N GLY A 156 18.48 -20.87 -8.18
CA GLY A 156 19.88 -21.18 -8.49
C GLY A 156 20.82 -19.98 -8.39
N VAL A 157 20.49 -18.96 -7.54
CA VAL A 157 21.28 -17.75 -7.43
C VAL A 157 22.20 -17.79 -6.21
N ARG A 158 23.45 -17.34 -6.38
CA ARG A 158 24.42 -17.27 -5.27
C ARG A 158 23.97 -16.28 -4.19
N ASN A 159 23.45 -15.13 -4.61
CA ASN A 159 22.92 -14.09 -3.74
C ASN A 159 21.52 -13.72 -4.22
N LEU A 160 20.54 -13.85 -3.33
CA LEU A 160 19.19 -13.37 -3.57
C LEU A 160 19.20 -11.83 -3.42
N ALA A 161 18.64 -11.14 -4.39
CA ALA A 161 18.53 -9.69 -4.40
C ALA A 161 17.05 -9.26 -4.42
N HIS A 162 16.77 -7.99 -4.12
CA HIS A 162 15.40 -7.46 -4.11
C HIS A 162 14.66 -7.69 -5.44
N TRP A 163 15.35 -7.67 -6.58
CA TRP A 163 14.76 -7.99 -7.89
C TRP A 163 14.46 -9.48 -8.12
N ASP A 164 14.82 -10.35 -7.19
CA ASP A 164 14.57 -11.79 -7.29
C ASP A 164 13.39 -12.27 -6.45
N VAL A 165 12.72 -11.35 -5.70
CA VAL A 165 11.66 -11.76 -4.75
C VAL A 165 10.27 -11.87 -5.38
N TYR A 166 10.05 -11.32 -6.58
CA TYR A 166 8.74 -11.34 -7.25
C TYR A 166 8.63 -12.40 -8.34
N VAL A 167 9.76 -12.91 -8.85
CA VAL A 167 9.72 -13.93 -9.90
C VAL A 167 9.03 -15.19 -9.40
N PRO A 168 8.10 -15.80 -10.15
CA PRO A 168 7.45 -17.04 -9.78
C PRO A 168 8.48 -18.18 -9.57
N LEU A 169 8.29 -18.99 -8.52
CA LEU A 169 9.11 -20.18 -8.27
C LEU A 169 8.61 -21.40 -9.02
N VAL A 170 7.31 -21.42 -9.32
CA VAL A 170 6.67 -22.47 -10.11
C VAL A 170 6.39 -21.88 -11.49
N GLY A 171 7.11 -22.38 -12.49
CA GLY A 171 6.90 -21.98 -13.89
C GLY A 171 5.70 -22.68 -14.51
N GLY A 172 5.19 -22.13 -15.61
CA GLY A 172 4.28 -22.83 -16.51
C GLY A 172 2.79 -22.54 -16.38
N VAL A 173 2.31 -21.87 -15.33
CA VAL A 173 0.90 -21.47 -15.27
C VAL A 173 0.76 -20.07 -15.90
N LYS A 174 0.57 -20.03 -17.22
CA LYS A 174 0.21 -18.79 -17.95
C LYS A 174 -1.30 -18.79 -18.17
N ALA A 175 -2.05 -18.54 -17.12
CA ALA A 175 -3.49 -18.33 -17.24
C ALA A 175 -3.72 -16.84 -17.55
N HIS A 176 -4.17 -16.56 -18.77
CA HIS A 176 -4.69 -15.25 -19.19
C HIS A 176 -6.10 -15.46 -19.74
N PRO A 177 -7.06 -15.87 -18.90
CA PRO A 177 -8.42 -16.09 -19.36
C PRO A 177 -9.01 -14.79 -19.89
N PRO A 178 -9.79 -14.82 -20.98
CA PRO A 178 -10.65 -13.69 -21.36
C PRO A 178 -11.59 -13.30 -20.23
N TYR A 179 -12.12 -12.08 -20.26
CA TYR A 179 -12.97 -11.55 -19.19
C TYR A 179 -14.15 -12.47 -18.86
N GLU A 180 -14.86 -12.96 -19.88
CA GLU A 180 -16.01 -13.82 -19.73
C GLU A 180 -15.67 -15.18 -19.07
N GLU A 181 -14.49 -15.70 -19.33
CA GLU A 181 -13.98 -16.91 -18.69
C GLU A 181 -13.54 -16.63 -17.25
N ALA A 182 -12.90 -15.49 -17.01
CA ALA A 182 -12.54 -15.05 -15.66
C ALA A 182 -13.78 -14.91 -14.78
N VAL A 183 -14.86 -14.30 -15.26
CA VAL A 183 -16.13 -14.19 -14.52
C VAL A 183 -16.68 -15.58 -14.15
N LYS A 184 -16.64 -16.57 -15.07
CA LYS A 184 -17.06 -17.94 -14.77
C LYS A 184 -16.20 -18.59 -13.69
N ILE A 185 -14.87 -18.46 -13.80
CA ILE A 185 -13.93 -18.99 -12.79
C ILE A 185 -14.20 -18.37 -11.42
N ILE A 186 -14.42 -17.07 -11.36
CA ILE A 186 -14.75 -16.36 -10.13
C ILE A 186 -16.08 -16.88 -9.54
N GLY A 187 -17.11 -17.00 -10.37
CA GLY A 187 -18.40 -17.56 -9.95
C GLY A 187 -18.28 -18.97 -9.37
N GLU A 188 -17.55 -19.85 -10.03
CA GLU A 188 -17.27 -21.21 -9.55
C GLU A 188 -16.51 -21.21 -8.21
N ALA A 189 -15.47 -20.36 -8.09
CA ALA A 189 -14.64 -20.27 -6.89
C ALA A 189 -15.44 -19.73 -5.68
N LEU A 190 -16.46 -18.92 -5.90
CA LEU A 190 -17.27 -18.28 -4.86
C LEU A 190 -18.57 -19.01 -4.53
N LYS A 191 -18.85 -20.16 -5.17
CA LYS A 191 -20.01 -21.03 -4.83
C LYS A 191 -20.19 -21.32 -3.32
N PRO A 192 -19.12 -21.48 -2.53
CA PRO A 192 -19.30 -21.68 -1.08
C PRO A 192 -19.99 -20.52 -0.35
N LEU A 193 -20.08 -19.32 -0.95
CA LEU A 193 -20.78 -18.16 -0.38
C LEU A 193 -22.31 -18.18 -0.64
N GLY A 194 -22.78 -19.15 -1.43
CA GLY A 194 -24.19 -19.34 -1.76
C GLY A 194 -24.59 -18.74 -3.11
N ASP A 195 -25.68 -19.30 -3.68
CA ASP A 195 -26.13 -18.96 -5.04
C ASP A 195 -26.53 -17.49 -5.18
N GLU A 196 -27.24 -16.93 -4.20
CA GLU A 196 -27.65 -15.51 -4.20
C GLU A 196 -26.45 -14.57 -4.32
N TYR A 197 -25.35 -14.89 -3.61
CA TYR A 197 -24.11 -14.09 -3.70
C TYR A 197 -23.49 -14.20 -5.10
N VAL A 198 -23.37 -15.40 -5.64
CA VAL A 198 -22.77 -15.67 -6.95
C VAL A 198 -23.60 -15.04 -8.06
N ASP A 199 -24.92 -15.14 -8.02
CA ASP A 199 -25.83 -14.55 -9.00
C ASP A 199 -25.74 -13.02 -8.99
N THR A 200 -25.70 -12.42 -7.80
CA THR A 200 -25.57 -10.97 -7.63
C THR A 200 -24.22 -10.48 -8.19
N LEU A 201 -23.14 -11.17 -7.85
CA LEU A 201 -21.79 -10.83 -8.35
C LEU A 201 -21.71 -10.98 -9.88
N THR A 202 -22.19 -12.11 -10.40
CA THR A 202 -22.15 -12.39 -11.85
C THR A 202 -22.95 -11.35 -12.64
N ARG A 203 -24.13 -10.99 -12.16
CA ARG A 203 -24.95 -9.93 -12.74
C ARG A 203 -24.24 -8.57 -12.69
N GLY A 204 -23.59 -8.24 -11.57
CA GLY A 204 -22.80 -7.01 -11.42
C GLY A 204 -21.62 -6.93 -12.36
N LEU A 205 -20.91 -8.04 -12.55
CA LEU A 205 -19.75 -8.11 -13.44
C LEU A 205 -20.12 -8.18 -14.94
N THR A 206 -21.39 -8.51 -15.30
CA THR A 206 -21.79 -8.70 -16.70
C THR A 206 -22.83 -7.67 -17.16
N ILE A 207 -24.01 -7.69 -16.56
CA ILE A 207 -25.17 -6.91 -17.00
C ILE A 207 -25.13 -5.49 -16.43
N GLU A 208 -24.88 -5.35 -15.13
CA GLU A 208 -24.91 -4.07 -14.42
C GLU A 208 -23.59 -3.29 -14.54
N ARG A 209 -22.54 -3.91 -15.07
CA ARG A 209 -21.23 -3.27 -15.37
C ARG A 209 -20.67 -2.48 -14.19
N TRP A 210 -20.53 -3.14 -13.05
CA TRP A 210 -19.90 -2.53 -11.86
C TRP A 210 -18.40 -2.25 -12.07
N VAL A 211 -17.82 -2.87 -13.09
CA VAL A 211 -16.43 -2.69 -13.52
C VAL A 211 -16.41 -2.41 -15.03
N ASP A 212 -15.45 -1.59 -15.48
CA ASP A 212 -15.18 -1.27 -16.88
C ASP A 212 -14.02 -2.08 -17.44
#